data_265380240bf22d726cfcb4f7d7199844
#
_entry.id   265380240bf22d726cfcb4f7d7199844
#
_cell.length_a   1.000
_cell.length_b   1.000
_cell.length_c   1.000
_cell.angle_alpha   90.00
_cell.angle_beta   90.00
_cell.angle_gamma   90.00
#
_symmetry.space_group_name_H-M   'P 1'
#
loop_
_entity.id
_entity.type
_entity.pdbx_description
1 polymer ?
#
loop_
_entity_poly.entity_id
_entity_poly.type
_entity_poly.pdbx_seq_one_letter_code
_entity_poly.pdbx_strand_id
1 'polypeptide(L)'
;GEAIGRYIWEQKLPYREHSVLANGYRLHVPCTVHIGIGNDILHEHPNTSGAALGEASYRDFLIYAQTVTNLEGGVFMDFGSAVTGPEVYLKALAMARNVAHQENRRIAHFTTAVFDMQPLPDEGYDVTPPKTDPRYYFRPWKTILARTVADGGKSYYVQGLHKDTLPSIAKLAMEKDRI
;
A
#
# COMPACT_ATOMS: atom_id res chain seq x y z
N GLY A 1 -1.87 -9.14 -10.17
CA GLY A 1 -2.75 -9.64 -9.08
C GLY A 1 -4.02 -10.26 -9.61
N GLU A 2 -4.80 -9.53 -10.42
CA GLU A 2 -6.12 -9.97 -10.91
C GLU A 2 -6.09 -11.33 -11.64
N ALA A 3 -5.14 -11.54 -12.57
CA ALA A 3 -5.07 -12.77 -13.36
C ALA A 3 -4.90 -14.03 -12.48
N ILE A 4 -4.09 -13.94 -11.43
CA ILE A 4 -3.90 -15.04 -10.48
C ILE A 4 -5.18 -15.22 -9.64
N GLY A 5 -5.78 -14.15 -9.17
CA GLY A 5 -7.03 -14.18 -8.40
C GLY A 5 -8.16 -14.83 -9.18
N ARG A 6 -8.33 -14.44 -10.45
CA ARG A 6 -9.28 -15.04 -11.39
C ARG A 6 -9.04 -16.54 -11.56
N TYR A 7 -7.82 -16.93 -11.84
CA TYR A 7 -7.47 -18.34 -12.02
C TYR A 7 -7.84 -19.17 -10.77
N ILE A 8 -7.43 -18.73 -9.58
CA ILE A 8 -7.74 -19.44 -8.33
C ILE A 8 -9.27 -19.57 -8.14
N TRP A 9 -10.01 -18.50 -8.40
CA TRP A 9 -11.45 -18.47 -8.19
C TRP A 9 -12.22 -19.31 -9.18
N GLU A 10 -11.97 -19.15 -10.49
CA GLU A 10 -12.69 -19.83 -11.57
C GLU A 10 -12.38 -21.33 -11.65
N GLN A 11 -11.10 -21.71 -11.37
CA GLN A 11 -10.72 -23.12 -11.31
C GLN A 11 -11.18 -23.82 -10.02
N LYS A 12 -11.86 -23.11 -9.14
CA LYS A 12 -12.38 -23.63 -7.86
C LYS A 12 -11.30 -24.33 -7.04
N LEU A 13 -10.09 -23.77 -7.00
CA LEU A 13 -8.98 -24.36 -6.26
C LEU A 13 -9.32 -24.50 -4.77
N PRO A 14 -8.79 -25.52 -4.09
CA PRO A 14 -8.98 -25.69 -2.64
C PRO A 14 -8.57 -24.42 -1.89
N TYR A 15 -9.34 -24.07 -0.86
CA TYR A 15 -9.09 -22.91 0.02
C TYR A 15 -9.12 -21.54 -0.68
N ARG A 16 -9.71 -21.43 -1.87
CA ARG A 16 -9.82 -20.15 -2.60
C ARG A 16 -10.48 -19.04 -1.77
N GLU A 17 -11.35 -19.41 -0.82
CA GLU A 17 -12.03 -18.49 0.08
C GLU A 17 -11.08 -17.78 1.05
N HIS A 18 -9.87 -18.34 1.27
CA HIS A 18 -8.82 -17.76 2.09
C HIS A 18 -7.79 -16.97 1.27
N SER A 19 -7.86 -17.02 -0.05
CA SER A 19 -6.94 -16.29 -0.93
C SER A 19 -7.32 -14.83 -1.04
N VAL A 20 -6.41 -13.93 -0.67
CA VAL A 20 -6.58 -12.47 -0.82
C VAL A 20 -6.82 -12.11 -2.29
N LEU A 21 -6.02 -12.66 -3.22
CA LEU A 21 -6.15 -12.37 -4.65
C LEU A 21 -7.46 -12.88 -5.23
N ALA A 22 -7.89 -14.11 -4.85
CA ALA A 22 -9.15 -14.68 -5.31
C ALA A 22 -10.36 -13.89 -4.80
N ASN A 23 -10.33 -13.45 -3.55
CA ASN A 23 -11.38 -12.60 -3.00
C ASN A 23 -11.37 -11.20 -3.62
N GLY A 24 -10.20 -10.63 -3.88
CA GLY A 24 -10.09 -9.37 -4.61
C GLY A 24 -10.77 -9.45 -5.98
N TYR A 25 -10.48 -10.52 -6.77
CA TYR A 25 -11.14 -10.76 -8.04
C TYR A 25 -12.66 -10.88 -7.87
N ARG A 26 -13.13 -11.75 -6.97
CA ARG A 26 -14.56 -12.00 -6.73
C ARG A 26 -15.34 -10.76 -6.29
N LEU A 27 -14.70 -9.88 -5.52
CA LEU A 27 -15.30 -8.67 -4.95
C LEU A 27 -15.05 -7.42 -5.80
N HIS A 28 -14.37 -7.55 -6.93
CA HIS A 28 -13.96 -6.44 -7.79
C HIS A 28 -13.11 -5.40 -7.06
N VAL A 29 -12.29 -5.85 -6.10
CA VAL A 29 -11.29 -5.02 -5.40
C VAL A 29 -9.94 -5.22 -6.08
N PRO A 30 -9.32 -4.18 -6.63
CA PRO A 30 -8.02 -4.29 -7.27
C PRO A 30 -6.94 -4.83 -6.31
N CYS A 31 -6.28 -5.91 -6.71
CA CYS A 31 -5.11 -6.46 -6.02
C CYS A 31 -3.91 -6.36 -6.95
N THR A 32 -2.95 -5.53 -6.61
CA THR A 32 -1.75 -5.28 -7.41
C THR A 32 -0.51 -5.89 -6.76
N VAL A 33 0.41 -6.39 -7.58
CA VAL A 33 1.66 -7.01 -7.14
C VAL A 33 2.84 -6.19 -7.66
N HIS A 34 3.67 -5.72 -6.75
CA HIS A 34 4.82 -4.88 -7.05
C HIS A 34 6.10 -5.64 -6.72
N ILE A 35 6.90 -5.96 -7.74
CA ILE A 35 8.12 -6.72 -7.60
C ILE A 35 9.36 -5.84 -7.70
N GLY A 36 10.44 -6.24 -7.03
CA GLY A 36 11.78 -5.67 -7.20
C GLY A 36 12.67 -6.63 -7.98
N ILE A 37 13.07 -6.27 -9.22
CA ILE A 37 13.94 -7.09 -10.04
C ILE A 37 15.27 -7.33 -9.31
N GLY A 38 15.64 -8.59 -9.17
CA GLY A 38 16.85 -9.02 -8.46
C GLY A 38 16.71 -9.07 -6.93
N ASN A 39 15.55 -8.73 -6.37
CA ASN A 39 15.24 -8.78 -4.94
C ASN A 39 14.32 -9.95 -4.59
N ASP A 40 13.32 -10.23 -5.41
CA ASP A 40 12.35 -11.29 -5.14
C ASP A 40 12.87 -12.66 -5.57
N ILE A 41 12.62 -13.67 -4.75
CA ILE A 41 13.09 -15.06 -4.95
C ILE A 41 12.61 -15.68 -6.28
N LEU A 42 11.49 -15.24 -6.82
CA LEU A 42 10.96 -15.75 -8.08
C LEU A 42 11.92 -15.56 -9.28
N HIS A 43 12.88 -14.61 -9.18
CA HIS A 43 13.87 -14.38 -10.24
C HIS A 43 14.92 -15.47 -10.36
N GLU A 44 15.07 -16.32 -9.34
CA GLU A 44 15.98 -17.48 -9.37
C GLU A 44 15.39 -18.69 -10.13
N HIS A 45 14.09 -18.67 -10.43
CA HIS A 45 13.43 -19.79 -11.09
C HIS A 45 13.77 -19.83 -12.59
N PRO A 46 14.14 -21.01 -13.16
CA PRO A 46 14.58 -21.13 -14.55
C PRO A 46 13.53 -20.75 -15.60
N ASN A 47 12.24 -20.75 -15.23
CA ASN A 47 11.14 -20.34 -16.11
C ASN A 47 10.84 -18.83 -16.04
N THR A 48 11.66 -18.05 -15.31
CA THR A 48 11.44 -16.61 -15.17
C THR A 48 11.58 -15.91 -16.51
N SER A 49 10.55 -15.16 -16.87
CA SER A 49 10.55 -14.26 -18.03
C SER A 49 10.60 -12.81 -17.57
N GLY A 50 11.74 -12.15 -17.76
CA GLY A 50 11.90 -10.73 -17.41
C GLY A 50 10.91 -9.82 -18.16
N ALA A 51 10.57 -10.14 -19.41
CA ALA A 51 9.59 -9.41 -20.19
C ALA A 51 8.18 -9.52 -19.58
N ALA A 52 7.74 -10.74 -19.23
CA ALA A 52 6.44 -10.97 -18.61
C ALA A 52 6.33 -10.32 -17.21
N LEU A 53 7.40 -10.41 -16.40
CA LEU A 53 7.46 -9.77 -15.10
C LEU A 53 7.39 -8.24 -15.21
N GLY A 54 8.15 -7.65 -16.12
CA GLY A 54 8.15 -6.21 -16.35
C GLY A 54 6.78 -5.70 -16.80
N GLU A 55 6.16 -6.35 -17.77
CA GLU A 55 4.85 -5.99 -18.26
C GLU A 55 3.77 -6.12 -17.16
N ALA A 56 3.72 -7.26 -16.48
CA ALA A 56 2.70 -7.51 -15.46
C ALA A 56 2.84 -6.56 -14.27
N SER A 57 4.07 -6.34 -13.78
CA SER A 57 4.32 -5.42 -12.67
C SER A 57 4.01 -3.97 -13.03
N TYR A 58 4.32 -3.55 -14.25
CA TYR A 58 4.00 -2.20 -14.71
C TYR A 58 2.50 -1.98 -14.87
N ARG A 59 1.76 -2.96 -15.37
CA ARG A 59 0.28 -2.90 -15.43
C ARG A 59 -0.32 -2.78 -14.03
N ASP A 60 0.12 -3.61 -13.09
CA ASP A 60 -0.33 -3.55 -11.70
C ASP A 60 0.01 -2.19 -11.06
N PHE A 61 1.18 -1.62 -11.35
CA PHE A 61 1.52 -0.28 -10.89
C PHE A 61 0.59 0.79 -11.45
N LEU A 62 0.19 0.73 -12.72
CA LEU A 62 -0.76 1.68 -13.31
C LEU A 62 -2.16 1.56 -12.68
N ILE A 63 -2.62 0.33 -12.40
CA ILE A 63 -3.89 0.09 -11.68
C ILE A 63 -3.83 0.69 -10.28
N TYR A 64 -2.71 0.49 -9.57
CA TYR A 64 -2.50 1.09 -8.26
C TYR A 64 -2.47 2.62 -8.33
N ALA A 65 -1.74 3.21 -9.28
CA ALA A 65 -1.71 4.65 -9.49
C ALA A 65 -3.10 5.23 -9.80
N GLN A 66 -3.90 4.52 -10.60
CA GLN A 66 -5.29 4.89 -10.86
C GLN A 66 -6.14 4.86 -9.57
N THR A 67 -5.95 3.87 -8.71
CA THR A 67 -6.65 3.83 -7.41
C THR A 67 -6.26 5.03 -6.54
N VAL A 68 -4.99 5.41 -6.53
CA VAL A 68 -4.48 6.56 -5.77
C VAL A 68 -5.05 7.90 -6.27
N THR A 69 -5.54 8.01 -7.51
CA THR A 69 -6.21 9.24 -7.98
C THR A 69 -7.47 9.58 -7.18
N ASN A 70 -8.07 8.60 -6.51
CA ASN A 70 -9.28 8.75 -5.69
C ASN A 70 -8.97 8.89 -4.20
N LEU A 71 -7.72 9.17 -3.82
CA LEU A 71 -7.29 9.19 -2.42
C LEU A 71 -7.75 10.43 -1.65
N GLU A 72 -8.13 11.52 -2.32
CA GLU A 72 -8.66 12.71 -1.62
C GLU A 72 -9.87 12.34 -0.74
N GLY A 73 -9.83 12.70 0.54
CA GLY A 73 -10.81 12.31 1.54
C GLY A 73 -10.77 10.84 1.99
N GLY A 74 -9.88 10.04 1.40
CA GLY A 74 -9.75 8.60 1.66
C GLY A 74 -8.72 8.26 2.74
N VAL A 75 -8.38 6.97 2.80
CA VAL A 75 -7.41 6.40 3.74
C VAL A 75 -6.39 5.54 3.00
N PHE A 76 -5.11 5.77 3.27
CA PHE A 76 -4.02 4.89 2.87
C PHE A 76 -3.45 4.17 4.10
N MET A 77 -3.35 2.85 4.05
CA MET A 77 -2.77 2.05 5.13
C MET A 77 -1.55 1.28 4.64
N ASP A 78 -0.46 1.34 5.41
CA ASP A 78 0.79 0.59 5.18
C ASP A 78 1.00 -0.42 6.32
N PHE A 79 1.14 -1.70 5.96
CA PHE A 79 1.35 -2.79 6.91
C PHE A 79 2.70 -3.45 6.67
N GLY A 80 3.69 -3.13 7.49
CA GLY A 80 4.99 -3.79 7.54
C GLY A 80 5.86 -3.61 6.29
N SER A 81 5.59 -2.61 5.45
CA SER A 81 6.43 -2.32 4.30
C SER A 81 7.35 -1.15 4.58
N ALA A 82 8.59 -1.46 4.97
CA ALA A 82 9.58 -0.45 5.34
C ALA A 82 10.22 0.30 4.16
N VAL A 83 10.17 -0.25 2.95
CA VAL A 83 10.83 0.31 1.76
C VAL A 83 9.92 0.28 0.53
N THR A 84 9.52 -0.89 0.04
CA THR A 84 8.82 -1.04 -1.24
C THR A 84 7.47 -0.33 -1.24
N GLY A 85 6.64 -0.54 -0.23
CA GLY A 85 5.33 0.12 -0.13
C GLY A 85 5.42 1.65 -0.15
N PRO A 86 6.24 2.28 0.72
CA PRO A 86 6.45 3.72 0.71
C PRO A 86 6.95 4.27 -0.63
N GLU A 87 7.87 3.57 -1.30
CA GLU A 87 8.41 4.01 -2.58
C GLU A 87 7.40 3.90 -3.72
N VAL A 88 6.64 2.81 -3.80
CA VAL A 88 5.56 2.64 -4.78
C VAL A 88 4.46 3.68 -4.56
N TYR A 89 4.01 3.85 -3.31
CA TYR A 89 3.03 4.85 -2.93
C TYR A 89 3.46 6.27 -3.34
N LEU A 90 4.69 6.66 -3.02
CA LEU A 90 5.21 7.98 -3.33
C LEU A 90 5.19 8.29 -4.83
N LYS A 91 5.55 7.32 -5.69
CA LYS A 91 5.54 7.49 -7.15
C LYS A 91 4.12 7.52 -7.71
N ALA A 92 3.26 6.63 -7.24
CA ALA A 92 1.85 6.62 -7.63
C ALA A 92 1.15 7.94 -7.25
N LEU A 93 1.38 8.43 -6.02
CA LEU A 93 0.82 9.71 -5.58
C LEU A 93 1.35 10.89 -6.40
N ALA A 94 2.65 10.90 -6.77
CA ALA A 94 3.19 11.93 -7.63
C ALA A 94 2.53 11.93 -9.02
N MET A 95 2.34 10.76 -9.63
CA MET A 95 1.63 10.62 -10.91
C MET A 95 0.17 11.08 -10.79
N ALA A 96 -0.54 10.61 -9.78
CA ALA A 96 -1.93 10.99 -9.51
C ALA A 96 -2.09 12.52 -9.33
N ARG A 97 -1.17 13.14 -8.59
CA ARG A 97 -1.16 14.60 -8.39
C ARG A 97 -0.86 15.38 -9.66
N ASN A 98 0.03 14.88 -10.51
CA ASN A 98 0.31 15.52 -11.79
C ASN A 98 -0.93 15.55 -12.71
N VAL A 99 -1.68 14.45 -12.77
CA VAL A 99 -2.95 14.38 -13.51
C VAL A 99 -4.00 15.27 -12.87
N ALA A 100 -4.19 15.18 -11.55
CA ALA A 100 -5.15 16.02 -10.83
C ALA A 100 -4.88 17.52 -11.01
N HIS A 101 -3.59 17.92 -11.05
CA HIS A 101 -3.21 19.32 -11.31
C HIS A 101 -3.64 19.79 -12.68
N GLN A 102 -3.50 18.97 -13.71
CA GLN A 102 -3.97 19.30 -15.07
C GLN A 102 -5.50 19.48 -15.13
N GLU A 103 -6.22 18.81 -14.24
CA GLU A 103 -7.67 18.87 -14.10
C GLU A 103 -8.14 19.91 -13.05
N ASN A 104 -7.25 20.76 -12.55
CA ASN A 104 -7.49 21.72 -11.46
C ASN A 104 -8.04 21.05 -10.18
N ARG A 105 -7.66 19.80 -9.91
CA ARG A 105 -7.97 19.06 -8.69
C ARG A 105 -6.74 18.96 -7.80
N ARG A 106 -6.96 18.69 -6.53
CA ARG A 106 -5.90 18.48 -5.53
C ARG A 106 -6.11 17.15 -4.83
N ILE A 107 -5.00 16.46 -4.51
CA ILE A 107 -4.98 15.26 -3.67
C ILE A 107 -4.04 15.56 -2.49
N ALA A 108 -4.62 15.95 -1.34
CA ALA A 108 -3.88 16.41 -0.18
C ALA A 108 -4.54 16.08 1.16
N HIS A 109 -5.88 16.13 1.23
CA HIS A 109 -6.63 15.95 2.48
C HIS A 109 -7.11 14.50 2.61
N PHE A 110 -6.19 13.61 2.93
CA PHE A 110 -6.48 12.21 3.20
C PHE A 110 -5.79 11.77 4.50
N THR A 111 -6.12 10.59 4.96
CA THR A 111 -5.53 10.01 6.16
C THR A 111 -4.55 8.91 5.78
N THR A 112 -3.40 8.87 6.45
CA THR A 112 -2.50 7.71 6.38
C THR A 112 -2.39 7.04 7.73
N ALA A 113 -2.24 5.70 7.71
CA ALA A 113 -1.95 4.91 8.89
C ALA A 113 -0.83 3.90 8.56
N VAL A 114 0.23 3.91 9.36
CA VAL A 114 1.34 2.96 9.23
C VAL A 114 1.32 2.02 10.43
N PHE A 115 1.33 0.73 10.14
CA PHE A 115 1.34 -0.35 11.11
C PHE A 115 2.65 -1.11 11.00
N ASP A 116 3.50 -1.02 12.01
CA ASP A 116 4.83 -1.64 12.01
C ASP A 116 5.28 -1.98 13.43
N MET A 117 6.32 -2.78 13.54
CA MET A 117 6.97 -3.09 14.82
C MET A 117 8.09 -2.09 15.18
N GLN A 118 8.56 -1.29 14.23
CA GLN A 118 9.64 -0.33 14.44
C GLN A 118 9.20 0.73 15.45
N PRO A 119 9.89 0.92 16.58
CA PRO A 119 9.51 1.96 17.53
C PRO A 119 9.77 3.34 16.95
N LEU A 120 8.74 4.17 16.93
CA LEU A 120 8.82 5.60 16.65
C LEU A 120 8.59 6.40 17.93
N PRO A 121 8.93 7.70 17.98
CA PRO A 121 8.54 8.55 19.09
C PRO A 121 7.01 8.60 19.23
N ASP A 122 6.50 8.68 20.45
CA ASP A 122 5.05 8.81 20.71
C ASP A 122 4.50 10.11 20.11
N GLU A 123 5.34 11.14 20.05
CA GLU A 123 5.02 12.43 19.43
C GLU A 123 6.07 12.78 18.37
N GLY A 124 5.68 13.60 17.39
CA GLY A 124 6.59 14.12 16.36
C GLY A 124 6.90 13.14 15.22
N TYR A 125 6.22 12.00 15.11
CA TYR A 125 6.34 11.11 13.94
C TYR A 125 5.68 11.71 12.67
N ASP A 126 4.93 12.76 12.82
CA ASP A 126 4.27 13.52 11.75
C ASP A 126 5.17 14.62 11.16
N VAL A 127 6.39 14.77 11.65
CA VAL A 127 7.40 15.65 11.09
C VAL A 127 8.58 14.84 10.51
N THR A 128 9.30 15.45 9.56
CA THR A 128 10.45 14.78 8.93
C THR A 128 11.53 14.48 9.96
N PRO A 129 11.99 13.21 10.11
CA PRO A 129 13.03 12.86 11.05
C PRO A 129 14.35 13.59 10.75
N PRO A 130 15.14 13.95 11.77
CA PRO A 130 16.47 14.50 11.55
C PRO A 130 17.39 13.46 10.92
N LYS A 131 18.32 13.88 10.06
CA LYS A 131 19.26 12.98 9.38
C LYS A 131 20.17 12.20 10.33
N THR A 132 20.31 12.66 11.56
CA THR A 132 21.08 12.02 12.63
C THR A 132 20.33 10.92 13.36
N ASP A 133 19.00 10.82 13.19
CA ASP A 133 18.21 9.75 13.77
C ASP A 133 18.49 8.44 13.03
N PRO A 134 18.84 7.34 13.73
CA PRO A 134 19.04 6.02 13.09
C PRO A 134 17.85 5.53 12.27
N ARG A 135 16.64 5.97 12.61
CA ARG A 135 15.38 5.62 11.94
C ARG A 135 15.09 6.50 10.71
N TYR A 136 15.97 7.43 10.37
CA TYR A 136 15.81 8.28 9.17
C TYR A 136 15.56 7.45 7.89
N TYR A 137 16.13 6.25 7.83
CA TYR A 137 15.98 5.32 6.70
C TYR A 137 14.75 4.41 6.81
N PHE A 138 13.99 4.47 7.88
CA PHE A 138 12.66 3.90 7.95
C PHE A 138 11.72 4.74 7.10
N ARG A 139 11.53 4.31 5.85
CA ARG A 139 10.89 5.13 4.81
C ARG A 139 9.46 5.57 5.13
N PRO A 140 8.60 4.74 5.79
CA PRO A 140 7.24 5.16 6.15
C PRO A 140 7.20 6.46 6.95
N TRP A 141 8.15 6.69 7.85
CA TRP A 141 8.17 7.93 8.66
C TRP A 141 8.17 9.17 7.77
N LYS A 142 9.16 9.30 6.89
CA LYS A 142 9.32 10.51 6.08
C LYS A 142 8.34 10.57 4.90
N THR A 143 8.12 9.44 4.23
CA THR A 143 7.43 9.43 2.92
C THR A 143 5.93 9.27 3.03
N ILE A 144 5.44 8.70 4.13
CA ILE A 144 4.01 8.52 4.38
C ILE A 144 3.57 9.49 5.49
N LEU A 145 4.03 9.28 6.74
CA LEU A 145 3.54 10.02 7.89
C LEU A 145 3.79 11.52 7.78
N ALA A 146 5.05 11.94 7.78
CA ALA A 146 5.43 13.35 7.78
C ALA A 146 4.96 14.09 6.50
N ARG A 147 5.06 13.43 5.34
CA ARG A 147 4.63 14.04 4.07
C ARG A 147 3.13 14.29 4.03
N THR A 148 2.31 13.34 4.49
CA THR A 148 0.85 13.49 4.49
C THR A 148 0.42 14.71 5.31
N VAL A 149 0.99 14.90 6.49
CA VAL A 149 0.70 16.06 7.35
C VAL A 149 1.20 17.36 6.71
N ALA A 150 2.41 17.37 6.16
CA ALA A 150 2.97 18.54 5.46
C ALA A 150 2.11 18.97 4.25
N ASP A 151 1.43 18.03 3.61
CA ASP A 151 0.55 18.28 2.46
C ASP A 151 -0.88 18.71 2.87
N GLY A 152 -1.26 18.60 4.16
CA GLY A 152 -2.54 19.00 4.72
C GLY A 152 -3.45 17.85 5.17
N GLY A 153 -2.99 16.61 5.10
CA GLY A 153 -3.71 15.42 5.58
C GLY A 153 -3.45 15.10 7.05
N LYS A 154 -3.82 13.88 7.46
CA LYS A 154 -3.62 13.35 8.82
C LYS A 154 -2.83 12.05 8.77
N SER A 155 -1.98 11.82 9.76
CA SER A 155 -1.18 10.59 9.86
C SER A 155 -1.31 9.95 11.23
N TYR A 156 -1.33 8.62 11.24
CA TYR A 156 -1.33 7.82 12.45
C TYR A 156 -0.27 6.72 12.35
N TYR A 157 0.45 6.51 13.45
CA TYR A 157 1.37 5.41 13.60
C TYR A 157 0.86 4.43 14.65
N VAL A 158 0.79 3.15 14.31
CA VAL A 158 0.35 2.09 15.20
C VAL A 158 1.46 1.06 15.32
N GLN A 159 2.17 1.10 16.44
CA GLN A 159 3.17 0.08 16.76
C GLN A 159 2.49 -1.19 17.25
N GLY A 160 2.78 -2.33 16.63
CA GLY A 160 2.24 -3.62 17.05
C GLY A 160 2.47 -4.74 16.04
N LEU A 161 2.15 -5.95 16.49
CA LEU A 161 2.21 -7.13 15.65
C LEU A 161 0.98 -7.20 14.73
N HIS A 162 1.16 -7.53 13.46
CA HIS A 162 0.04 -7.61 12.51
C HIS A 162 -1.02 -8.65 12.89
N LYS A 163 -0.63 -9.73 13.61
CA LYS A 163 -1.59 -10.70 14.15
C LYS A 163 -2.60 -10.10 15.14
N ASP A 164 -2.27 -8.97 15.74
CA ASP A 164 -3.11 -8.27 16.70
C ASP A 164 -3.81 -7.06 16.08
N THR A 165 -3.10 -6.30 15.25
CA THR A 165 -3.62 -5.07 14.60
C THR A 165 -4.63 -5.36 13.49
N LEU A 166 -4.37 -6.33 12.60
CA LEU A 166 -5.27 -6.67 11.50
C LEU A 166 -6.65 -7.15 11.95
N PRO A 167 -6.77 -8.12 12.90
CA PRO A 167 -8.07 -8.53 13.41
C PRO A 167 -8.82 -7.39 14.13
N SER A 168 -8.09 -6.51 14.83
CA SER A 168 -8.69 -5.37 15.52
C SER A 168 -9.32 -4.38 14.54
N ILE A 169 -8.64 -4.06 13.43
CA ILE A 169 -9.19 -3.18 12.39
C ILE A 169 -10.39 -3.84 11.71
N ALA A 170 -10.29 -5.12 11.36
CA ALA A 170 -11.38 -5.87 10.74
C ALA A 170 -12.64 -5.85 11.62
N LYS A 171 -12.47 -6.07 12.94
CA LYS A 171 -13.58 -5.99 13.90
C LYS A 171 -14.23 -4.62 13.92
N LEU A 172 -13.43 -3.54 14.02
CA LEU A 172 -13.93 -2.16 14.03
C LEU A 172 -14.66 -1.79 12.73
N ALA A 173 -14.17 -2.26 11.58
CA ALA A 173 -14.85 -2.05 10.30
C ALA A 173 -16.22 -2.72 10.27
N MET A 174 -16.31 -4.00 10.72
CA MET A 174 -17.58 -4.75 10.76
C MET A 174 -18.60 -4.17 11.76
N GLU A 175 -18.14 -3.55 12.85
CA GLU A 175 -19.02 -2.91 13.84
C GLU A 175 -19.66 -1.63 13.28
N LYS A 176 -18.96 -0.87 12.44
CA LYS A 176 -19.48 0.35 11.82
C LYS A 176 -20.52 0.09 10.73
N ASP A 177 -20.45 -1.03 10.03
CA ASP A 177 -21.44 -1.39 9.01
C ASP A 177 -22.80 -1.83 9.61
N ARG A 178 -22.92 -1.87 10.95
CA ARG A 178 -24.14 -2.21 11.68
C ARG A 178 -24.92 -1.00 12.22
N ILE A 179 -24.42 0.23 12.00
CA ILE A 179 -25.04 1.49 12.38
C ILE A 179 -25.62 2.19 11.16
#